data_f6fb400499cfa0418d7fa8757508e98a
#
_entry.id   f6fb400499cfa0418d7fa8757508e98a
#
_cell.length_a   1.000
_cell.length_b   1.000
_cell.length_c   1.000
_cell.angle_alpha   90.00
_cell.angle_beta   90.00
_cell.angle_gamma   90.00
#
_symmetry.space_group_name_H-M   'P 1'
#
loop_
_entity.id
_entity.type
_entity.pdbx_description
1 polymer ?
#
loop_
_entity_poly.entity_id
_entity_poly.type
_entity_poly.pdbx_seq_one_letter_code
_entity_poly.pdbx_strand_id
1 'polypeptide(L)'
;MALTQVINDGLATSGLPAGCVVQVVNVQDSAVASGTTTIAYDDTIMQNTEGTEFMTLAITPTSATNKLKIDVVGNFNHDGSSKILSVGLFQDSTADALATTCSFESVANSPLPISFTHFMTAGTTSSTTFKVRCGADTSATVTLNGRDGSNRRLGGRYASSITITEIAV
;
A
#
# COMPACT_ATOMS: atom_id res chain seq x y z
N MET A 1 -1.42 27.90 -38.00
CA MET A 1 -1.86 27.21 -36.77
C MET A 1 -1.06 27.79 -35.60
N ALA A 2 -1.69 28.52 -34.71
CA ALA A 2 -1.01 29.03 -33.52
C ALA A 2 -0.81 27.86 -32.55
N LEU A 3 0.43 27.59 -32.21
CA LEU A 3 0.76 26.68 -31.06
C LEU A 3 0.30 27.37 -29.78
N THR A 4 -0.77 26.88 -29.19
CA THR A 4 -1.17 27.33 -27.85
C THR A 4 -0.13 26.83 -26.88
N GLN A 5 0.74 27.75 -26.47
CA GLN A 5 1.70 27.45 -25.37
C GLN A 5 0.92 27.29 -24.08
N VAL A 6 0.97 26.11 -23.49
CA VAL A 6 0.47 25.89 -22.13
C VAL A 6 1.44 26.59 -21.18
N ILE A 7 1.10 27.83 -20.77
CA ILE A 7 1.84 28.57 -19.76
C ILE A 7 1.46 28.06 -18.37
N ASN A 8 2.37 28.18 -17.45
CA ASN A 8 2.51 27.59 -16.10
C ASN A 8 1.31 27.71 -15.12
N ASP A 9 0.16 28.18 -15.54
CA ASP A 9 -1.04 28.28 -14.69
C ASP A 9 -1.88 26.98 -14.66
N GLY A 10 -1.26 25.87 -15.02
CA GLY A 10 -1.84 24.52 -14.90
C GLY A 10 -3.04 24.30 -15.81
N LEU A 11 -3.05 23.19 -16.54
CA LEU A 11 -4.30 22.65 -17.08
C LEU A 11 -5.26 22.47 -15.91
N ALA A 12 -6.40 23.17 -15.94
CA ALA A 12 -7.46 22.90 -14.98
C ALA A 12 -7.76 21.40 -15.02
N THR A 13 -7.71 20.72 -13.88
CA THR A 13 -7.95 19.27 -13.80
C THR A 13 -9.31 18.87 -14.37
N SER A 14 -10.26 19.80 -14.38
CA SER A 14 -11.60 19.66 -14.99
C SER A 14 -11.60 19.60 -16.53
N GLY A 15 -10.47 19.85 -17.19
CA GLY A 15 -10.34 19.80 -18.66
C GLY A 15 -9.44 18.66 -19.16
N LEU A 16 -8.96 17.81 -18.28
CA LEU A 16 -8.12 16.68 -18.69
C LEU A 16 -8.98 15.60 -19.34
N PRO A 17 -8.53 15.00 -20.48
CA PRO A 17 -9.19 13.84 -21.04
C PRO A 17 -9.24 12.67 -20.05
N ALA A 18 -10.28 11.83 -20.13
CA ALA A 18 -10.37 10.59 -19.37
C ALA A 18 -9.12 9.73 -19.56
N GLY A 19 -8.62 9.13 -18.48
CA GLY A 19 -7.41 8.33 -18.48
C GLY A 19 -6.12 9.10 -18.22
N CYS A 20 -6.15 10.45 -18.22
CA CYS A 20 -4.98 11.23 -17.86
C CYS A 20 -4.65 11.10 -16.38
N VAL A 21 -3.35 11.01 -16.07
CA VAL A 21 -2.88 11.10 -14.67
C VAL A 21 -3.00 12.55 -14.21
N VAL A 22 -3.72 12.75 -13.12
CA VAL A 22 -3.96 14.07 -12.50
C VAL A 22 -2.88 14.40 -11.49
N GLN A 23 -2.59 13.44 -10.60
CA GLN A 23 -1.53 13.54 -9.60
C GLN A 23 -1.02 12.15 -9.21
N VAL A 24 0.19 12.13 -8.69
CA VAL A 24 0.81 10.94 -8.09
C VAL A 24 1.38 11.34 -6.75
N VAL A 25 1.03 10.57 -5.71
CA VAL A 25 1.69 10.66 -4.40
C VAL A 25 2.36 9.32 -4.10
N ASN A 26 3.52 9.37 -3.45
CA ASN A 26 4.30 8.18 -3.14
C ASN A 26 4.99 8.34 -1.79
N VAL A 27 5.07 7.25 -1.05
CA VAL A 27 6.04 7.06 0.03
C VAL A 27 6.83 5.80 -0.25
N GLN A 28 8.16 5.92 -0.19
CA GLN A 28 9.08 4.81 -0.24
C GLN A 28 10.03 4.91 0.95
N ASP A 29 10.14 3.84 1.72
CA ASP A 29 10.98 3.79 2.91
C ASP A 29 11.73 2.48 2.98
N SER A 30 12.94 2.53 3.54
CA SER A 30 13.80 1.39 3.82
C SER A 30 14.03 1.16 5.33
N ALA A 31 13.34 1.92 6.18
CA ALA A 31 13.36 1.69 7.62
C ALA A 31 12.84 0.28 7.94
N VAL A 32 13.52 -0.39 8.86
CA VAL A 32 13.08 -1.69 9.34
C VAL A 32 11.97 -1.49 10.37
N ALA A 33 10.86 -2.17 10.17
CA ALA A 33 9.76 -2.20 11.13
C ALA A 33 9.32 -3.64 11.37
N SER A 34 8.77 -3.92 12.55
CA SER A 34 8.28 -5.26 12.89
C SER A 34 6.98 -5.21 13.67
N GLY A 35 6.23 -6.30 13.60
CA GLY A 35 4.98 -6.46 14.31
C GLY A 35 4.62 -7.94 14.50
N THR A 36 3.73 -8.20 15.46
CA THR A 36 3.36 -9.58 15.87
C THR A 36 1.85 -9.84 15.80
N THR A 37 1.06 -8.84 15.36
CA THR A 37 -0.39 -9.00 15.24
C THR A 37 -0.69 -9.94 14.08
N THR A 38 -1.45 -10.99 14.35
CA THR A 38 -1.83 -12.00 13.37
C THR A 38 -2.95 -11.54 12.45
N ILE A 39 -3.09 -12.21 11.32
CA ILE A 39 -4.24 -12.11 10.41
C ILE A 39 -4.74 -13.53 10.18
N ALA A 40 -6.00 -13.80 10.53
CA ALA A 40 -6.59 -15.10 10.27
C ALA A 40 -6.63 -15.39 8.76
N TYR A 41 -6.20 -16.60 8.37
CA TYR A 41 -6.33 -17.05 6.97
C TYR A 41 -7.60 -17.90 6.85
N ASP A 42 -8.73 -17.22 6.72
CA ASP A 42 -10.06 -17.82 6.65
C ASP A 42 -10.92 -17.11 5.59
N ASP A 43 -12.23 -17.37 5.57
CA ASP A 43 -13.19 -16.78 4.62
C ASP A 43 -13.88 -15.51 5.19
N THR A 44 -13.22 -14.78 6.10
CA THR A 44 -13.71 -13.51 6.61
C THR A 44 -12.96 -12.32 5.97
N ILE A 45 -13.62 -11.16 5.90
CA ILE A 45 -12.94 -9.94 5.44
C ILE A 45 -11.94 -9.51 6.50
N MET A 46 -10.69 -9.33 6.10
CA MET A 46 -9.63 -8.82 6.98
C MET A 46 -10.03 -7.47 7.59
N GLN A 47 -9.90 -7.33 8.90
CA GLN A 47 -10.28 -6.16 9.66
C GLN A 47 -9.09 -5.25 9.97
N ASN A 48 -9.34 -3.95 10.17
CA ASN A 48 -8.29 -2.97 10.50
C ASN A 48 -7.66 -3.16 11.89
N THR A 49 -8.17 -4.10 12.68
CA THR A 49 -7.58 -4.55 13.95
C THR A 49 -6.61 -5.71 13.79
N GLU A 50 -6.58 -6.34 12.62
CA GLU A 50 -5.70 -7.45 12.29
C GLU A 50 -4.42 -6.96 11.62
N GLY A 51 -3.35 -7.75 11.79
CA GLY A 51 -2.03 -7.40 11.29
C GLY A 51 -1.46 -6.11 11.92
N THR A 52 -0.23 -5.83 11.63
CA THR A 52 0.46 -4.59 12.05
C THR A 52 0.46 -3.60 10.87
N GLU A 53 0.19 -2.32 11.15
CA GLU A 53 0.30 -1.26 10.14
C GLU A 53 1.78 -0.95 9.87
N PHE A 54 2.20 -1.06 8.61
CA PHE A 54 3.58 -0.86 8.19
C PHE A 54 3.77 0.36 7.29
N MET A 55 2.77 0.70 6.48
CA MET A 55 2.87 1.85 5.57
C MET A 55 1.56 2.64 5.60
N THR A 56 1.68 3.95 5.43
CA THR A 56 0.55 4.86 5.34
C THR A 56 0.83 5.99 4.36
N LEU A 57 -0.18 6.42 3.59
CA LEU A 57 -0.08 7.52 2.64
C LEU A 57 -1.43 8.20 2.48
N ALA A 58 -1.44 9.53 2.56
CA ALA A 58 -2.63 10.34 2.31
C ALA A 58 -2.61 10.93 0.90
N ILE A 59 -3.79 11.12 0.33
CA ILE A 59 -4.04 11.88 -0.90
C ILE A 59 -5.26 12.78 -0.70
N THR A 60 -5.25 13.96 -1.34
CA THR A 60 -6.45 14.80 -1.46
C THR A 60 -6.86 14.79 -2.93
N PRO A 61 -7.88 13.99 -3.32
CA PRO A 61 -8.28 13.91 -4.72
C PRO A 61 -8.84 15.24 -5.25
N THR A 62 -8.59 15.52 -6.51
CA THR A 62 -9.08 16.74 -7.17
C THR A 62 -10.54 16.62 -7.60
N SER A 63 -11.03 15.39 -7.80
CA SER A 63 -12.43 15.09 -8.11
C SER A 63 -12.89 13.81 -7.42
N ALA A 64 -14.08 13.83 -6.85
CA ALA A 64 -14.69 12.65 -6.23
C ALA A 64 -15.03 11.53 -7.23
N THR A 65 -15.13 11.85 -8.52
CA THR A 65 -15.41 10.87 -9.59
C THR A 65 -14.16 10.24 -10.17
N ASN A 66 -12.98 10.84 -9.99
CA ASN A 66 -11.73 10.30 -10.49
C ASN A 66 -11.44 8.91 -9.93
N LYS A 67 -10.61 8.15 -10.65
CA LYS A 67 -10.13 6.85 -10.18
C LYS A 67 -8.84 7.03 -9.40
N LEU A 68 -8.72 6.26 -8.32
CA LEU A 68 -7.47 6.06 -7.61
C LEU A 68 -6.94 4.67 -7.95
N LYS A 69 -5.69 4.62 -8.43
CA LYS A 69 -4.90 3.40 -8.56
C LYS A 69 -3.90 3.38 -7.41
N ILE A 70 -3.98 2.38 -6.56
CA ILE A 70 -3.10 2.21 -5.41
C ILE A 70 -2.20 1.01 -5.65
N ASP A 71 -0.89 1.25 -5.78
CA ASP A 71 0.13 0.23 -5.93
C ASP A 71 0.86 0.05 -4.60
N VAL A 72 0.92 -1.19 -4.12
CA VAL A 72 1.63 -1.59 -2.90
C VAL A 72 2.78 -2.50 -3.27
N VAL A 73 3.96 -2.20 -2.77
CA VAL A 73 5.15 -3.06 -2.85
C VAL A 73 5.74 -3.18 -1.45
N GLY A 74 5.70 -4.39 -0.89
CA GLY A 74 6.22 -4.67 0.46
C GLY A 74 7.28 -5.76 0.43
N ASN A 75 8.39 -5.52 1.10
CA ASN A 75 9.44 -6.50 1.30
C ASN A 75 9.36 -7.04 2.72
N PHE A 76 8.65 -8.15 2.87
CA PHE A 76 8.38 -8.76 4.17
C PHE A 76 9.22 -10.01 4.41
N ASN A 77 9.25 -10.45 5.64
CA ASN A 77 9.62 -11.80 6.09
C ASN A 77 8.98 -12.07 7.45
N HIS A 78 9.13 -13.28 7.95
CA HIS A 78 8.68 -13.71 9.27
C HIS A 78 9.74 -14.62 9.93
N ASP A 79 9.74 -14.67 11.26
CA ASP A 79 10.67 -15.49 12.05
C ASP A 79 10.18 -16.92 12.30
N GLY A 80 8.91 -17.21 12.03
CA GLY A 80 8.34 -18.56 12.13
C GLY A 80 8.64 -19.44 10.91
N SER A 81 8.44 -20.74 11.01
CA SER A 81 8.47 -21.67 9.87
C SER A 81 7.04 -21.92 9.37
N SER A 82 6.88 -22.07 8.05
CA SER A 82 5.61 -22.42 7.40
C SER A 82 4.48 -21.47 7.80
N LYS A 83 4.55 -20.22 7.33
CA LYS A 83 3.54 -19.17 7.57
C LYS A 83 2.90 -18.69 6.28
N ILE A 84 1.63 -18.34 6.37
CA ILE A 84 0.96 -17.51 5.37
C ILE A 84 1.04 -16.08 5.86
N LEU A 85 1.67 -15.20 5.07
CA LEU A 85 1.64 -13.76 5.28
C LEU A 85 0.51 -13.16 4.46
N SER A 86 -0.43 -12.49 5.11
CA SER A 86 -1.49 -11.73 4.46
C SER A 86 -1.19 -10.24 4.55
N VAL A 87 -1.47 -9.52 3.45
CA VAL A 87 -1.31 -8.07 3.36
C VAL A 87 -2.64 -7.47 2.94
N GLY A 88 -3.11 -6.46 3.68
CA GLY A 88 -4.35 -5.77 3.41
C GLY A 88 -4.17 -4.27 3.23
N LEU A 89 -4.96 -3.69 2.32
CA LEU A 89 -5.08 -2.25 2.09
C LEU A 89 -6.37 -1.76 2.76
N PHE A 90 -6.26 -0.71 3.55
CA PHE A 90 -7.37 -0.07 4.27
C PHE A 90 -7.45 1.41 3.93
N GLN A 91 -8.63 2.00 4.12
CA GLN A 91 -8.86 3.42 3.95
C GLN A 91 -9.42 4.03 5.24
N ASP A 92 -8.76 5.10 5.70
CA ASP A 92 -9.14 5.89 6.88
C ASP A 92 -9.37 5.02 8.13
N SER A 93 -10.58 5.03 8.68
CA SER A 93 -11.01 4.21 9.82
C SER A 93 -11.96 3.08 9.43
N THR A 94 -12.15 2.81 8.13
CA THR A 94 -13.00 1.70 7.67
C THR A 94 -12.50 0.38 8.22
N ALA A 95 -13.41 -0.43 8.76
CA ALA A 95 -13.04 -1.69 9.39
C ALA A 95 -12.54 -2.71 8.37
N ASP A 96 -13.24 -2.84 7.25
CA ASP A 96 -13.00 -3.83 6.21
C ASP A 96 -11.84 -3.43 5.29
N ALA A 97 -10.99 -4.38 4.93
CA ALA A 97 -9.97 -4.18 3.92
C ALA A 97 -10.59 -3.93 2.54
N LEU A 98 -9.99 -3.01 1.78
CA LEU A 98 -10.36 -2.74 0.38
C LEU A 98 -9.87 -3.82 -0.57
N ALA A 99 -8.71 -4.37 -0.29
CA ALA A 99 -8.06 -5.43 -1.06
C ALA A 99 -7.06 -6.16 -0.19
N THR A 100 -6.88 -7.44 -0.46
CA THR A 100 -5.92 -8.30 0.24
C THR A 100 -5.15 -9.17 -0.73
N THR A 101 -3.96 -9.56 -0.33
CA THR A 101 -3.16 -10.60 -0.99
C THR A 101 -2.43 -11.41 0.08
N CYS A 102 -1.98 -12.59 -0.27
CA CYS A 102 -1.21 -13.42 0.64
C CYS A 102 -0.10 -14.17 -0.10
N SER A 103 0.88 -14.62 0.66
CA SER A 103 1.92 -15.52 0.18
C SER A 103 2.32 -16.49 1.28
N PHE A 104 2.64 -17.73 0.90
CA PHE A 104 3.14 -18.77 1.78
C PHE A 104 4.66 -18.83 1.71
N GLU A 105 5.30 -18.87 2.88
CA GLU A 105 6.75 -19.10 3.00
C GLU A 105 7.03 -20.17 4.06
N SER A 106 7.79 -21.19 3.66
CA SER A 106 8.12 -22.32 4.54
C SER A 106 9.36 -22.09 5.40
N VAL A 107 10.19 -21.14 5.00
CA VAL A 107 11.49 -20.88 5.64
C VAL A 107 11.47 -19.58 6.43
N ALA A 108 11.76 -19.68 7.72
CA ALA A 108 11.88 -18.51 8.58
C ALA A 108 12.92 -17.52 8.05
N ASN A 109 12.61 -16.24 8.11
CA ASN A 109 13.50 -15.15 7.70
C ASN A 109 13.89 -15.14 6.21
N SER A 110 13.13 -15.85 5.36
CA SER A 110 13.25 -15.78 3.92
C SER A 110 12.65 -14.47 3.39
N PRO A 111 13.30 -13.79 2.43
CA PRO A 111 12.73 -12.61 1.81
C PRO A 111 11.45 -12.94 1.04
N LEU A 112 10.38 -12.20 1.30
CA LEU A 112 9.07 -12.39 0.69
C LEU A 112 8.57 -11.06 0.13
N PRO A 113 8.91 -10.72 -1.13
CA PRO A 113 8.34 -9.57 -1.79
C PRO A 113 6.87 -9.82 -2.12
N ILE A 114 6.00 -8.91 -1.68
CA ILE A 114 4.56 -8.95 -1.93
C ILE A 114 4.17 -7.66 -2.63
N SER A 115 3.40 -7.75 -3.72
CA SER A 115 2.89 -6.58 -4.41
C SER A 115 1.48 -6.83 -4.93
N PHE A 116 0.66 -5.78 -4.92
CA PHE A 116 -0.66 -5.80 -5.53
C PHE A 116 -1.11 -4.38 -5.87
N THR A 117 -2.12 -4.29 -6.74
CA THR A 117 -2.74 -3.04 -7.17
C THR A 117 -4.23 -3.08 -6.86
N HIS A 118 -4.76 -1.97 -6.38
CA HIS A 118 -6.20 -1.76 -6.19
C HIS A 118 -6.67 -0.53 -6.96
N PHE A 119 -7.85 -0.63 -7.61
CA PHE A 119 -8.51 0.49 -8.26
C PHE A 119 -9.84 0.79 -7.58
N MET A 120 -10.10 2.06 -7.32
CA MET A 120 -11.37 2.51 -6.77
C MET A 120 -11.74 3.90 -7.31
N THR A 121 -12.99 4.31 -7.08
CA THR A 121 -13.40 5.71 -7.26
C THR A 121 -12.97 6.50 -6.02
N ALA A 122 -12.49 7.73 -6.20
CA ALA A 122 -12.03 8.57 -5.10
C ALA A 122 -13.11 8.81 -4.03
N GLY A 123 -14.35 9.07 -4.45
CA GLY A 123 -15.51 9.24 -3.56
C GLY A 123 -15.51 10.53 -2.72
N THR A 124 -14.39 11.24 -2.68
CA THR A 124 -14.20 12.46 -1.90
C THR A 124 -13.19 13.40 -2.56
N THR A 125 -13.26 14.68 -2.23
CA THR A 125 -12.23 15.68 -2.48
C THR A 125 -11.55 16.15 -1.19
N SER A 126 -11.88 15.53 -0.06
CA SER A 126 -11.16 15.71 1.20
C SER A 126 -9.96 14.77 1.27
N SER A 127 -9.01 15.08 2.16
CA SER A 127 -7.86 14.17 2.40
C SER A 127 -8.37 12.81 2.88
N THR A 128 -7.87 11.75 2.27
CA THR A 128 -8.13 10.35 2.65
C THR A 128 -6.81 9.61 2.77
N THR A 129 -6.70 8.71 3.73
CA THR A 129 -5.45 8.02 4.09
C THR A 129 -5.57 6.54 3.82
N PHE A 130 -4.61 6.01 3.07
CA PHE A 130 -4.48 4.57 2.82
C PHE A 130 -3.41 3.97 3.72
N LYS A 131 -3.69 2.76 4.23
CA LYS A 131 -2.84 2.06 5.19
C LYS A 131 -2.61 0.64 4.72
N VAL A 132 -1.38 0.16 4.85
CA VAL A 132 -1.02 -1.22 4.53
C VAL A 132 -0.69 -1.96 5.82
N ARG A 133 -1.41 -3.04 6.06
CA ARG A 133 -1.21 -3.92 7.22
C ARG A 133 -0.76 -5.29 6.75
N CYS A 134 0.12 -5.90 7.52
CA CYS A 134 0.62 -7.26 7.28
C CYS A 134 0.64 -8.06 8.58
N GLY A 135 0.37 -9.35 8.47
CA GLY A 135 0.45 -10.29 9.58
C GLY A 135 0.61 -11.71 9.09
N ALA A 136 1.11 -12.58 9.96
CA ALA A 136 1.13 -14.01 9.73
C ALA A 136 -0.19 -14.65 10.21
N ASP A 137 -0.55 -15.79 9.64
CA ASP A 137 -1.74 -16.59 10.02
C ASP A 137 -1.72 -17.06 11.46
N THR A 138 -0.54 -17.26 12.01
CA THR A 138 -0.31 -17.67 13.41
C THR A 138 0.87 -16.91 13.98
N SER A 139 1.09 -17.00 15.30
CA SER A 139 2.12 -16.24 16.01
C SER A 139 3.49 -16.28 15.31
N ALA A 140 3.98 -15.13 14.92
CA ALA A 140 5.31 -14.87 14.36
C ALA A 140 5.60 -13.37 14.42
N THR A 141 6.89 -12.99 14.36
CA THR A 141 7.30 -11.61 14.12
C THR A 141 7.39 -11.38 12.62
N VAL A 142 6.53 -10.53 12.08
CA VAL A 142 6.63 -10.04 10.69
C VAL A 142 7.58 -8.86 10.66
N THR A 143 8.52 -8.84 9.72
CA THR A 143 9.48 -7.74 9.55
C THR A 143 9.37 -7.15 8.15
N LEU A 144 9.26 -5.83 8.05
CA LEU A 144 9.34 -5.05 6.82
C LEU A 144 10.77 -4.53 6.61
N ASN A 145 11.29 -4.57 5.37
CA ASN A 145 12.59 -4.02 4.95
C ASN A 145 13.81 -4.56 5.70
N GLY A 146 13.66 -5.65 6.43
CA GLY A 146 14.73 -6.18 7.26
C GLY A 146 14.64 -7.68 7.45
N ARG A 147 15.18 -8.14 8.57
CA ARG A 147 15.17 -9.54 9.01
C ARG A 147 15.20 -9.61 10.53
N ASP A 148 14.67 -10.69 11.11
CA ASP A 148 14.71 -10.96 12.56
C ASP A 148 14.21 -9.77 13.41
N GLY A 149 13.16 -9.10 12.96
CA GLY A 149 12.52 -7.99 13.68
C GLY A 149 13.24 -6.64 13.58
N SER A 150 14.55 -6.58 13.35
CA SER A 150 15.31 -5.31 13.41
C SER A 150 16.52 -5.24 12.49
N ASN A 151 16.96 -6.34 11.90
CA ASN A 151 18.22 -6.39 11.16
C ASN A 151 18.06 -5.83 9.75
N ARG A 152 18.63 -4.65 9.51
CA ARG A 152 18.71 -4.02 8.18
C ARG A 152 19.48 -4.89 7.19
N ARG A 153 19.02 -4.92 5.94
CA ARG A 153 19.66 -5.67 4.84
C ARG A 153 20.05 -4.74 3.69
N LEU A 154 20.93 -5.23 2.81
CA LEU A 154 21.36 -4.58 1.56
C LEU A 154 21.76 -3.11 1.75
N GLY A 155 22.45 -2.79 2.86
CA GLY A 155 22.89 -1.42 3.16
C GLY A 155 21.73 -0.42 3.35
N GLY A 156 20.50 -0.90 3.61
CA GLY A 156 19.30 -0.07 3.71
C GLY A 156 18.73 0.36 2.35
N ARG A 157 18.98 -0.39 1.29
CA ARG A 157 18.36 -0.19 -0.03
C ARG A 157 17.16 -1.13 -0.29
N TYR A 158 16.88 -2.01 0.66
CA TYR A 158 15.73 -2.90 0.65
C TYR A 158 14.50 -2.11 1.11
N ALA A 159 13.80 -1.51 0.15
CA ALA A 159 12.75 -0.52 0.41
C ALA A 159 11.38 -1.00 -0.06
N SER A 160 10.36 -0.64 0.69
CA SER A 160 8.94 -0.85 0.36
C SER A 160 8.28 0.48 0.02
N SER A 161 7.17 0.46 -0.71
CA SER A 161 6.48 1.66 -1.14
C SER A 161 4.97 1.48 -1.23
N ILE A 162 4.25 2.59 -1.06
CA ILE A 162 2.86 2.74 -1.49
C ILE A 162 2.79 3.95 -2.43
N THR A 163 2.13 3.78 -3.56
CA THR A 163 1.95 4.83 -4.58
C THR A 163 0.46 4.96 -4.88
N ILE A 164 -0.05 6.18 -4.89
CA ILE A 164 -1.42 6.45 -5.29
C ILE A 164 -1.38 7.38 -6.51
N THR A 165 -2.02 6.94 -7.59
CA THR A 165 -2.19 7.68 -8.83
C THR A 165 -3.65 8.04 -8.99
N GLU A 166 -3.95 9.34 -9.08
CA GLU A 166 -5.28 9.83 -9.45
C GLU A 166 -5.40 9.93 -10.96
N ILE A 167 -6.49 9.40 -11.51
CA ILE A 167 -6.74 9.29 -12.96
C ILE A 167 -8.08 9.96 -13.25
N ALA A 168 -8.10 10.89 -14.20
CA ALA A 168 -9.31 11.56 -14.67
C ALA A 168 -10.30 10.58 -15.30
N VAL A 169 -11.61 10.80 -15.13
CA VAL A 169 -12.73 10.06 -15.77
C VAL A 169 -13.68 11.04 -16.48
#